data_ec2a41ed75e56f4e0792213c903a2680
#
_entry.id   ec2a41ed75e56f4e0792213c903a2680
#
_cell.length_a   1.000
_cell.length_b   1.000
_cell.length_c   1.000
_cell.angle_alpha   90.00
_cell.angle_beta   90.00
_cell.angle_gamma   90.00
#
_symmetry.space_group_name_H-M   'P 1'
#
loop_
_entity.id
_entity.type
_entity.pdbx_description
1 polymer ?
#
loop_
_entity_poly.entity_id
_entity_poly.type
_entity_poly.pdbx_seq_one_letter_code
_entity_poly.pdbx_strand_id
1 'polypeptide(L)'
;MRVTFLLFIIIVSVLPSQLWAQKHNLEYYLEQAKSNSTFIHRNQNEKQLVQLDLEQIKKIYSRPEVTVDAGVLFAPIISRDQKHAQLKLTAKDGDYDKYTGYDLAATDGGQYQGIVSVNQEVFNGRKIETYNDKADIQKQINDNNIELTVHELENAVRHQYLLCLKSKKQADNNLELIRQVDDELTLLKELVKNAIYKQSDLKLLEITRQNYEQAFESFNAEYRDNVYNLNLLCGINEGADVEIDPVEFSLNRKKVTNSQFLTSFYLDSLAIIADQNISNLKYQPQVNLFANAGMNAVHVPAFNRFGLSTGATFSLTLFDGHQRKTEFEKAQINLENIQFNKQQTITQNEIQKNFTLEKLNSLEKRISLADGQLEQYAQLLDMYKNQLSKGNISVMDYSYLLKDISEKKQERLLFEMEKQMVINAYNYWNY
;
A
#
# COMPACT_ATOMS: atom_id res chain seq x y z
N MET A 1 -50.63 46.75 33.18
CA MET A 1 -49.35 46.09 32.82
C MET A 1 -49.46 44.60 33.17
N ARG A 2 -49.72 43.76 32.19
CA ARG A 2 -49.85 42.31 32.35
C ARG A 2 -48.60 41.69 31.73
N VAL A 3 -47.77 41.03 32.57
CA VAL A 3 -46.61 40.26 32.18
C VAL A 3 -47.09 38.83 31.98
N THR A 4 -47.13 38.35 30.76
CA THR A 4 -47.43 36.98 30.38
C THR A 4 -46.13 36.19 30.36
N PHE A 5 -45.99 35.26 31.30
CA PHE A 5 -44.89 34.28 31.41
C PHE A 5 -45.15 33.15 30.43
N LEU A 6 -44.35 33.06 29.36
CA LEU A 6 -44.39 31.98 28.38
C LEU A 6 -43.44 30.86 28.87
N LEU A 7 -44.03 29.79 29.38
CA LEU A 7 -43.33 28.56 29.77
C LEU A 7 -43.00 27.77 28.51
N PHE A 8 -41.75 27.77 28.11
CA PHE A 8 -41.26 26.95 27.01
C PHE A 8 -40.98 25.53 27.53
N ILE A 9 -41.90 24.60 27.32
CA ILE A 9 -41.72 23.16 27.62
C ILE A 9 -40.85 22.59 26.54
N ILE A 10 -39.57 22.36 26.83
CA ILE A 10 -38.66 21.55 26.00
C ILE A 10 -39.03 20.09 26.25
N ILE A 11 -39.81 19.52 25.34
CA ILE A 11 -39.99 18.08 25.24
C ILE A 11 -38.70 17.54 24.59
N VAL A 12 -37.76 17.11 25.42
CA VAL A 12 -36.65 16.26 24.97
C VAL A 12 -37.27 14.90 24.66
N SER A 13 -37.57 14.67 23.38
CA SER A 13 -37.90 13.35 22.88
C SER A 13 -36.65 12.48 23.00
N VAL A 14 -36.56 11.71 24.06
CA VAL A 14 -35.66 10.57 24.19
C VAL A 14 -36.18 9.53 23.19
N LEU A 15 -35.69 9.62 21.93
CA LEU A 15 -35.79 8.53 21.01
C LEU A 15 -34.96 7.38 21.61
N PRO A 16 -35.58 6.20 21.86
CA PRO A 16 -34.78 5.05 22.18
C PRO A 16 -33.85 4.83 20.97
N SER A 17 -32.56 5.05 21.16
CA SER A 17 -31.55 4.55 20.25
C SER A 17 -31.73 3.02 20.26
N GLN A 18 -32.57 2.52 19.37
CA GLN A 18 -32.49 1.11 19.03
C GLN A 18 -31.05 0.92 18.56
N LEU A 19 -30.25 0.28 19.40
CA LEU A 19 -29.00 -0.35 19.04
C LEU A 19 -29.36 -1.48 18.05
N TRP A 20 -29.65 -1.09 16.82
CA TRP A 20 -29.58 -2.02 15.73
C TRP A 20 -28.11 -2.39 15.64
N ALA A 21 -27.77 -3.63 15.92
CA ALA A 21 -26.46 -4.14 15.60
C ALA A 21 -26.22 -3.76 14.15
N GLN A 22 -25.28 -2.86 13.92
CA GLN A 22 -24.96 -2.38 12.56
C GLN A 22 -24.47 -3.62 11.79
N LYS A 23 -25.28 -4.08 10.84
CA LYS A 23 -24.86 -5.16 9.96
C LYS A 23 -23.90 -4.58 8.95
N HIS A 24 -22.65 -5.04 9.01
CA HIS A 24 -21.64 -4.64 8.08
C HIS A 24 -21.41 -5.75 7.06
N ASN A 25 -21.70 -5.45 5.80
CA ASN A 25 -21.42 -6.34 4.70
C ASN A 25 -19.97 -6.19 4.21
N LEU A 26 -19.51 -7.11 3.38
CA LEU A 26 -18.17 -7.08 2.82
C LEU A 26 -17.87 -5.79 2.06
N GLU A 27 -18.86 -5.25 1.31
CA GLU A 27 -18.69 -4.04 0.50
C GLU A 27 -18.37 -2.82 1.36
N TYR A 28 -19.04 -2.68 2.53
CA TYR A 28 -18.71 -1.63 3.49
C TYR A 28 -17.22 -1.67 3.89
N TYR A 29 -16.70 -2.85 4.23
CA TYR A 29 -15.29 -2.98 4.61
C TYR A 29 -14.34 -2.69 3.45
N LEU A 30 -14.67 -3.11 2.23
CA LEU A 30 -13.89 -2.82 1.03
C LEU A 30 -13.84 -1.31 0.73
N GLU A 31 -14.95 -0.60 0.85
CA GLU A 31 -15.00 0.86 0.67
C GLU A 31 -14.21 1.60 1.74
N GLN A 32 -14.35 1.23 3.01
CA GLN A 32 -13.60 1.83 4.11
C GLN A 32 -12.10 1.58 3.95
N ALA A 33 -11.69 0.37 3.62
CA ALA A 33 -10.30 0.04 3.38
C ALA A 33 -9.69 0.90 2.25
N LYS A 34 -10.41 1.09 1.13
CA LYS A 34 -9.95 1.93 0.03
C LYS A 34 -9.86 3.40 0.43
N SER A 35 -10.87 3.91 1.12
CA SER A 35 -10.92 5.33 1.52
C SER A 35 -9.88 5.69 2.57
N ASN A 36 -9.54 4.75 3.47
CA ASN A 36 -8.59 4.96 4.57
C ASN A 36 -7.16 4.51 4.23
N SER A 37 -6.93 3.95 3.01
CA SER A 37 -5.61 3.44 2.64
C SER A 37 -4.59 4.54 2.44
N THR A 38 -3.58 4.58 3.30
CA THR A 38 -2.43 5.50 3.18
C THR A 38 -1.64 5.29 1.89
N PHE A 39 -1.56 4.05 1.39
CA PHE A 39 -0.86 3.73 0.14
C PHE A 39 -1.58 4.30 -1.09
N ILE A 40 -2.92 4.22 -1.13
CA ILE A 40 -3.72 4.80 -2.21
C ILE A 40 -3.57 6.33 -2.20
N HIS A 41 -3.72 6.97 -1.04
CA HIS A 41 -3.52 8.41 -0.89
C HIS A 41 -2.11 8.86 -1.28
N ARG A 42 -1.09 8.10 -0.89
CA ARG A 42 0.30 8.38 -1.27
C ARG A 42 0.47 8.37 -2.80
N ASN A 43 0.02 7.34 -3.49
CA ASN A 43 0.14 7.26 -4.95
C ASN A 43 -0.67 8.36 -5.66
N GLN A 44 -1.83 8.78 -5.11
CA GLN A 44 -2.57 9.94 -5.62
C GLN A 44 -1.77 11.24 -5.45
N ASN A 45 -1.12 11.44 -4.31
CA ASN A 45 -0.25 12.59 -4.08
C ASN A 45 0.98 12.56 -4.99
N GLU A 46 1.59 11.40 -5.23
CA GLU A 46 2.71 11.26 -6.18
C GLU A 46 2.32 11.71 -7.61
N LYS A 47 1.10 11.45 -8.05
CA LYS A 47 0.62 11.99 -9.34
C LYS A 47 0.59 13.52 -9.36
N GLN A 48 0.20 14.16 -8.25
CA GLN A 48 0.22 15.62 -8.14
C GLN A 48 1.65 16.15 -8.10
N LEU A 49 2.57 15.47 -7.39
CA LEU A 49 3.99 15.83 -7.38
C LEU A 49 4.60 15.78 -8.78
N VAL A 50 4.36 14.70 -9.53
CA VAL A 50 4.80 14.58 -10.93
C VAL A 50 4.29 15.75 -11.80
N GLN A 51 3.06 16.20 -11.58
CA GLN A 51 2.50 17.34 -12.30
C GLN A 51 3.21 18.66 -11.94
N LEU A 52 3.49 18.87 -10.64
CA LEU A 52 4.21 20.05 -10.15
C LEU A 52 5.67 20.07 -10.63
N ASP A 53 6.34 18.93 -10.64
CA ASP A 53 7.70 18.78 -11.16
C ASP A 53 7.76 19.14 -12.65
N LEU A 54 6.77 18.67 -13.42
CA LEU A 54 6.65 19.02 -14.83
C LEU A 54 6.41 20.53 -15.04
N GLU A 55 5.56 21.14 -14.22
CA GLU A 55 5.36 22.61 -14.27
C GLU A 55 6.63 23.37 -13.90
N GLN A 56 7.39 22.90 -12.91
CA GLN A 56 8.68 23.47 -12.54
C GLN A 56 9.66 23.38 -13.70
N ILE A 57 9.79 22.22 -14.34
CA ILE A 57 10.66 22.03 -15.52
C ILE A 57 10.23 22.96 -16.65
N LYS A 58 8.93 23.06 -16.95
CA LYS A 58 8.42 24.02 -17.96
C LYS A 58 8.80 25.46 -17.62
N LYS A 59 8.72 25.86 -16.35
CA LYS A 59 9.13 27.21 -15.91
C LYS A 59 10.63 27.44 -16.09
N ILE A 60 11.48 26.46 -15.72
CA ILE A 60 12.93 26.53 -15.91
C ILE A 60 13.30 26.77 -17.39
N TYR A 61 12.65 26.04 -18.30
CA TYR A 61 12.98 26.15 -19.71
C TYR A 61 12.25 27.26 -20.47
N SER A 62 11.11 27.75 -19.97
CA SER A 62 10.30 28.77 -20.66
C SER A 62 10.41 30.18 -20.10
N ARG A 63 10.99 30.34 -18.91
CA ARG A 63 11.13 31.62 -18.22
C ARG A 63 12.59 31.98 -17.95
N PRO A 64 12.97 33.25 -18.04
CA PRO A 64 14.29 33.66 -17.66
C PRO A 64 14.52 33.49 -16.16
N GLU A 65 15.72 33.06 -15.82
CA GLU A 65 16.24 33.08 -14.46
C GLU A 65 16.90 34.44 -14.21
N VAL A 66 16.57 35.10 -13.11
CA VAL A 66 17.18 36.37 -12.69
C VAL A 66 17.89 36.14 -11.38
N THR A 67 19.22 36.36 -11.40
CA THR A 67 20.09 36.25 -10.22
C THR A 67 20.75 37.57 -9.88
N VAL A 68 21.07 37.75 -8.60
CA VAL A 68 21.91 38.86 -8.13
C VAL A 68 23.13 38.24 -7.48
N ASP A 69 24.27 38.52 -8.08
CA ASP A 69 25.54 38.01 -7.59
C ASP A 69 26.36 39.19 -7.04
N ALA A 70 26.75 39.11 -5.78
CA ALA A 70 27.61 40.05 -5.13
C ALA A 70 28.85 39.33 -4.57
N GLY A 71 30.02 39.82 -4.91
CA GLY A 71 31.28 39.22 -4.51
C GLY A 71 32.32 40.24 -4.14
N VAL A 72 33.12 39.88 -3.15
CA VAL A 72 34.34 40.58 -2.77
C VAL A 72 35.47 39.58 -2.83
N LEU A 73 36.46 39.84 -3.68
CA LEU A 73 37.66 39.02 -3.78
C LEU A 73 38.84 39.85 -3.26
N PHE A 74 39.54 39.30 -2.28
CA PHE A 74 40.81 39.84 -1.82
C PHE A 74 41.94 38.92 -2.30
N ALA A 75 42.69 39.38 -3.30
CA ALA A 75 43.80 38.63 -3.88
C ALA A 75 45.10 39.47 -3.81
N PRO A 76 45.79 39.40 -2.67
CA PRO A 76 47.04 40.14 -2.50
C PRO A 76 48.11 39.60 -3.45
N ILE A 77 48.89 40.51 -4.03
CA ILE A 77 50.01 40.19 -4.92
C ILE A 77 51.26 39.94 -4.08
N ILE A 78 51.89 38.78 -4.30
CA ILE A 78 53.18 38.45 -3.70
C ILE A 78 54.27 38.88 -4.68
N SER A 79 54.98 39.97 -4.38
CA SER A 79 56.09 40.42 -5.18
C SER A 79 57.36 39.62 -4.89
N ARG A 80 58.00 39.11 -5.95
CA ARG A 80 59.34 38.49 -5.89
C ARG A 80 60.41 39.51 -6.28
N ASP A 81 60.59 40.52 -5.46
CA ASP A 81 61.62 41.50 -5.72
C ASP A 81 62.93 41.06 -5.03
N GLN A 82 64.01 40.96 -5.81
CA GLN A 82 65.41 40.82 -5.36
C GLN A 82 65.67 39.84 -4.20
N LYS A 83 65.22 38.64 -4.27
CA LYS A 83 65.44 37.51 -3.30
C LYS A 83 64.54 37.44 -2.10
N HIS A 84 63.59 38.35 -1.92
CA HIS A 84 62.60 38.18 -0.80
C HIS A 84 61.19 38.31 -1.34
N ALA A 85 60.33 37.37 -0.95
CA ALA A 85 58.87 37.41 -1.21
C ALA A 85 58.26 38.46 -0.24
N GLN A 86 57.62 39.51 -0.78
CA GLN A 86 56.90 40.54 -0.01
C GLN A 86 55.46 40.56 -0.44
N LEU A 87 54.55 40.62 0.54
CA LEU A 87 53.12 40.81 0.29
C LEU A 87 52.89 42.27 -0.07
N LYS A 88 52.40 42.54 -1.29
CA LYS A 88 52.02 43.88 -1.74
C LYS A 88 50.54 43.94 -2.00
N LEU A 89 49.89 45.04 -1.63
CA LEU A 89 48.44 45.23 -1.85
C LEU A 89 48.17 45.86 -3.23
N THR A 90 49.16 46.43 -3.87
CA THR A 90 49.08 47.07 -5.20
C THR A 90 50.26 46.70 -6.07
N ALA A 91 50.08 46.53 -7.38
CA ALA A 91 51.14 46.42 -8.36
C ALA A 91 51.55 47.81 -8.82
N LYS A 92 52.89 48.05 -9.04
CA LYS A 92 53.36 49.21 -9.71
C LYS A 92 53.35 49.03 -11.23
N ASP A 93 53.00 50.06 -11.98
CA ASP A 93 53.08 50.05 -13.44
C ASP A 93 54.45 49.57 -13.95
N GLY A 94 54.47 48.61 -14.84
CA GLY A 94 55.66 48.03 -15.46
C GLY A 94 56.35 46.88 -14.75
N ASP A 95 55.87 46.44 -13.57
CA ASP A 95 56.49 45.37 -12.77
C ASP A 95 55.80 44.04 -12.88
N TYR A 96 54.98 43.79 -13.91
CA TYR A 96 54.13 42.59 -14.05
C TYR A 96 54.92 41.27 -14.05
N ASP A 97 56.13 41.25 -14.59
CA ASP A 97 56.98 40.04 -14.64
C ASP A 97 57.51 39.59 -13.28
N LYS A 98 57.40 40.46 -12.28
CA LYS A 98 57.92 40.19 -10.92
C LYS A 98 56.87 39.72 -9.91
N TYR A 99 55.64 39.64 -10.32
CA TYR A 99 54.57 39.26 -9.44
C TYR A 99 54.15 37.79 -9.64
N THR A 100 53.83 37.12 -8.56
CA THR A 100 53.24 35.78 -8.55
C THR A 100 52.00 35.82 -7.67
N GLY A 101 50.83 35.63 -8.26
CA GLY A 101 49.56 35.64 -7.54
C GLY A 101 48.53 34.86 -8.31
N TYR A 102 47.42 34.61 -7.65
CA TYR A 102 46.33 33.81 -8.21
C TYR A 102 45.66 34.52 -9.41
N ASP A 103 45.56 35.83 -9.37
CA ASP A 103 44.87 36.60 -10.40
C ASP A 103 45.60 37.93 -10.67
N LEU A 104 46.73 37.83 -11.34
CA LEU A 104 47.62 38.99 -11.63
C LEU A 104 47.00 40.01 -12.59
N ALA A 105 46.05 39.59 -13.44
CA ALA A 105 45.51 40.48 -14.48
C ALA A 105 44.27 41.26 -14.01
N ALA A 106 43.65 40.86 -12.92
CA ALA A 106 42.35 41.39 -12.54
C ALA A 106 42.32 42.19 -11.25
N THR A 107 43.33 42.07 -10.35
CA THR A 107 43.26 42.70 -9.03
C THR A 107 44.58 43.33 -8.58
N ASP A 108 44.50 44.57 -8.12
CA ASP A 108 45.52 45.21 -7.27
C ASP A 108 45.12 45.08 -5.79
N GLY A 109 44.83 43.85 -5.33
CA GLY A 109 44.54 43.58 -3.94
C GLY A 109 43.05 43.37 -3.59
N GLY A 110 42.12 43.97 -4.29
CA GLY A 110 40.67 43.79 -4.05
C GLY A 110 39.86 43.91 -5.33
N GLN A 111 38.88 43.04 -5.48
CA GLN A 111 37.85 43.11 -6.53
C GLN A 111 36.48 43.12 -5.88
N TYR A 112 35.61 44.01 -6.31
CA TYR A 112 34.24 44.15 -5.82
C TYR A 112 33.30 44.02 -6.99
N GLN A 113 32.33 43.13 -6.88
CA GLN A 113 31.39 42.85 -7.94
C GLN A 113 29.95 42.85 -7.39
N GLY A 114 29.05 43.48 -8.11
CA GLY A 114 27.63 43.40 -7.87
C GLY A 114 26.90 43.39 -9.22
N ILE A 115 26.34 42.26 -9.62
CA ILE A 115 25.76 42.04 -10.95
C ILE A 115 24.37 41.42 -10.80
N VAL A 116 23.42 41.97 -11.54
CA VAL A 116 22.14 41.33 -11.83
C VAL A 116 22.29 40.63 -13.17
N SER A 117 22.03 39.32 -13.18
CA SER A 117 22.13 38.47 -14.36
C SER A 117 20.77 37.93 -14.74
N VAL A 118 20.43 37.97 -16.02
CA VAL A 118 19.24 37.34 -16.60
C VAL A 118 19.72 36.29 -17.59
N ASN A 119 19.32 35.04 -17.37
CA ASN A 119 19.70 33.91 -18.20
C ASN A 119 18.48 33.24 -18.74
N GLN A 120 18.46 32.88 -20.03
CA GLN A 120 17.39 32.14 -20.67
C GLN A 120 17.95 31.14 -21.66
N GLU A 121 17.68 29.86 -21.43
CA GLU A 121 17.92 28.84 -22.45
C GLU A 121 16.86 28.94 -23.54
N VAL A 122 17.23 28.88 -24.79
CA VAL A 122 16.33 28.96 -25.95
C VAL A 122 16.36 27.64 -26.74
N PHE A 123 15.35 27.44 -27.61
CA PHE A 123 15.14 26.20 -28.39
C PHE A 123 14.85 24.95 -27.52
N ASN A 124 14.10 25.13 -26.45
CA ASN A 124 13.82 24.10 -25.44
C ASN A 124 12.62 23.18 -25.77
N GLY A 125 11.94 23.35 -26.91
CA GLY A 125 10.72 22.59 -27.22
C GLY A 125 10.90 21.08 -27.07
N ARG A 126 11.99 20.52 -27.60
CA ARG A 126 12.29 19.11 -27.50
C ARG A 126 12.60 18.63 -26.09
N LYS A 127 13.25 19.49 -25.28
CA LYS A 127 13.49 19.15 -23.85
C LYS A 127 12.19 19.06 -23.09
N ILE A 128 11.30 20.05 -23.25
CA ILE A 128 9.99 20.07 -22.62
C ILE A 128 9.15 18.86 -23.04
N GLU A 129 9.16 18.47 -24.33
CA GLU A 129 8.49 17.27 -24.84
C GLU A 129 9.02 16.00 -24.18
N THR A 130 10.34 15.80 -24.12
CA THR A 130 10.95 14.62 -23.46
C THR A 130 10.57 14.52 -21.97
N TYR A 131 10.50 15.65 -21.27
CA TYR A 131 10.07 15.66 -19.86
C TYR A 131 8.55 15.42 -19.73
N ASN A 132 7.73 15.90 -20.68
CA ASN A 132 6.30 15.56 -20.71
C ASN A 132 6.12 14.05 -20.87
N ASP A 133 6.81 13.40 -21.82
CA ASP A 133 6.74 11.97 -22.06
C ASP A 133 7.10 11.17 -20.78
N LYS A 134 8.18 11.57 -20.09
CA LYS A 134 8.56 10.95 -18.81
C LYS A 134 7.47 11.13 -17.75
N ALA A 135 6.93 12.33 -17.61
CA ALA A 135 5.88 12.63 -16.64
C ALA A 135 4.61 11.81 -16.89
N ASP A 136 4.23 11.61 -18.16
CA ASP A 136 3.06 10.82 -18.53
C ASP A 136 3.27 9.33 -18.25
N ILE A 137 4.47 8.80 -18.47
CA ILE A 137 4.84 7.42 -18.08
C ILE A 137 4.76 7.28 -16.55
N GLN A 138 5.31 8.25 -15.79
CA GLN A 138 5.28 8.20 -14.33
C GLN A 138 3.85 8.25 -13.78
N LYS A 139 2.95 9.03 -14.39
CA LYS A 139 1.52 9.04 -14.04
C LYS A 139 0.87 7.68 -14.28
N GLN A 140 1.18 7.02 -15.42
CA GLN A 140 0.68 5.68 -15.72
C GLN A 140 1.21 4.64 -14.72
N ILE A 141 2.46 4.74 -14.28
CA ILE A 141 3.03 3.89 -13.22
C ILE A 141 2.26 4.08 -11.93
N ASN A 142 2.00 5.32 -11.52
CA ASN A 142 1.25 5.60 -10.31
C ASN A 142 -0.20 5.11 -10.39
N ASP A 143 -0.86 5.21 -11.55
CA ASP A 143 -2.20 4.65 -11.78
C ASP A 143 -2.21 3.12 -11.66
N ASN A 144 -1.26 2.44 -12.29
CA ASN A 144 -1.11 0.98 -12.18
C ASN A 144 -0.82 0.55 -10.73
N ASN A 145 0.00 1.31 -10.00
CA ASN A 145 0.28 1.05 -8.59
C ASN A 145 -0.96 1.22 -7.70
N ILE A 146 -1.83 2.20 -7.98
CA ILE A 146 -3.11 2.35 -7.30
C ILE A 146 -3.99 1.11 -7.54
N GLU A 147 -4.13 0.67 -8.79
CA GLU A 147 -4.94 -0.51 -9.14
C GLU A 147 -4.41 -1.79 -8.47
N LEU A 148 -3.10 -2.02 -8.49
CA LEU A 148 -2.48 -3.16 -7.80
C LEU A 148 -2.68 -3.08 -6.29
N THR A 149 -2.49 -1.91 -5.68
CA THR A 149 -2.71 -1.70 -4.24
C THR A 149 -4.18 -1.96 -3.85
N VAL A 150 -5.13 -1.48 -4.65
CA VAL A 150 -6.56 -1.77 -4.43
C VAL A 150 -6.83 -3.26 -4.50
N HIS A 151 -6.28 -3.95 -5.49
CA HIS A 151 -6.46 -5.39 -5.67
C HIS A 151 -5.87 -6.20 -4.49
N GLU A 152 -4.67 -5.86 -4.03
CA GLU A 152 -4.05 -6.48 -2.85
C GLU A 152 -4.86 -6.24 -1.58
N LEU A 153 -5.31 -4.99 -1.39
CA LEU A 153 -6.12 -4.61 -0.23
C LEU A 153 -7.47 -5.35 -0.22
N GLU A 154 -8.15 -5.43 -1.36
CA GLU A 154 -9.38 -6.20 -1.49
C GLU A 154 -9.18 -7.68 -1.15
N ASN A 155 -8.10 -8.28 -1.62
CA ASN A 155 -7.77 -9.68 -1.29
C ASN A 155 -7.55 -9.86 0.21
N ALA A 156 -6.81 -8.96 0.86
CA ALA A 156 -6.55 -8.99 2.29
C ALA A 156 -7.83 -8.82 3.12
N VAL A 157 -8.69 -7.85 2.75
CA VAL A 157 -9.98 -7.61 3.41
C VAL A 157 -10.90 -8.82 3.27
N ARG A 158 -11.04 -9.40 2.07
CA ARG A 158 -11.83 -10.61 1.82
C ARG A 158 -11.33 -11.79 2.65
N HIS A 159 -10.02 -11.97 2.73
CA HIS A 159 -9.41 -13.02 3.55
C HIS A 159 -9.73 -12.84 5.04
N GLN A 160 -9.55 -11.63 5.58
CA GLN A 160 -9.85 -11.35 6.99
C GLN A 160 -11.35 -11.46 7.29
N TYR A 161 -12.21 -11.05 6.36
CA TYR A 161 -13.66 -11.23 6.47
C TYR A 161 -14.06 -12.71 6.55
N LEU A 162 -13.42 -13.60 5.76
CA LEU A 162 -13.61 -15.04 5.85
C LEU A 162 -13.17 -15.62 7.19
N LEU A 163 -12.12 -15.07 7.81
CA LEU A 163 -11.70 -15.47 9.18
C LEU A 163 -12.76 -15.10 10.21
N CYS A 164 -13.38 -13.93 10.09
CA CYS A 164 -14.51 -13.54 10.94
C CYS A 164 -15.70 -14.52 10.75
N LEU A 165 -16.07 -14.83 9.52
CA LEU A 165 -17.15 -15.79 9.24
C LEU A 165 -16.84 -17.19 9.76
N LYS A 166 -15.59 -17.63 9.67
CA LYS A 166 -15.14 -18.92 10.20
C LYS A 166 -15.39 -19.01 11.70
N SER A 167 -14.84 -18.06 12.48
CA SER A 167 -14.97 -18.08 13.94
C SER A 167 -16.43 -17.90 14.39
N LYS A 168 -17.23 -17.07 13.70
CA LYS A 168 -18.66 -16.95 13.96
C LYS A 168 -19.40 -18.29 13.75
N LYS A 169 -19.22 -18.94 12.60
CA LYS A 169 -19.85 -20.23 12.30
C LYS A 169 -19.41 -21.34 13.29
N GLN A 170 -18.15 -21.28 13.78
CA GLN A 170 -17.67 -22.20 14.82
C GLN A 170 -18.38 -21.96 16.16
N ALA A 171 -18.60 -20.70 16.55
CA ALA A 171 -19.39 -20.36 17.72
C ALA A 171 -20.84 -20.83 17.57
N ASP A 172 -21.49 -20.54 16.44
CA ASP A 172 -22.88 -20.92 16.16
C ASP A 172 -23.07 -22.43 16.20
N ASN A 173 -22.13 -23.22 15.67
CA ASN A 173 -22.16 -24.70 15.77
C ASN A 173 -22.11 -25.17 17.23
N ASN A 174 -21.29 -24.57 18.08
CA ASN A 174 -21.26 -24.95 19.48
C ASN A 174 -22.51 -24.53 20.23
N LEU A 175 -23.12 -23.40 19.90
CA LEU A 175 -24.42 -22.99 20.47
C LEU A 175 -25.53 -23.97 20.09
N GLU A 176 -25.53 -24.51 18.86
CA GLU A 176 -26.47 -25.57 18.46
C GLU A 176 -26.26 -26.84 19.28
N LEU A 177 -25.00 -27.26 19.50
CA LEU A 177 -24.67 -28.42 20.32
C LEU A 177 -25.10 -28.24 21.80
N ILE A 178 -24.92 -27.04 22.36
CA ILE A 178 -25.43 -26.73 23.72
C ILE A 178 -26.92 -26.93 23.79
N ARG A 179 -27.68 -26.41 22.82
CA ARG A 179 -29.15 -26.63 22.77
C ARG A 179 -29.55 -28.10 22.70
N GLN A 180 -28.86 -28.88 21.85
CA GLN A 180 -29.10 -30.33 21.74
C GLN A 180 -28.85 -31.04 23.07
N VAL A 181 -27.74 -30.73 23.76
CA VAL A 181 -27.43 -31.33 25.06
C VAL A 181 -28.40 -30.86 26.15
N ASP A 182 -28.92 -29.65 26.11
CA ASP A 182 -29.95 -29.15 27.06
C ASP A 182 -31.27 -29.94 26.94
N ASP A 183 -31.68 -30.29 25.71
CA ASP A 183 -32.84 -31.14 25.48
C ASP A 183 -32.63 -32.56 26.07
N GLU A 184 -31.44 -33.14 25.87
CA GLU A 184 -31.08 -34.44 26.41
C GLU A 184 -30.90 -34.44 27.94
N LEU A 185 -30.39 -33.36 28.53
CA LEU A 185 -30.32 -33.19 29.98
C LEU A 185 -31.70 -33.18 30.61
N THR A 186 -32.69 -32.60 29.93
CA THR A 186 -34.07 -32.55 30.41
C THR A 186 -34.64 -33.96 30.44
N LEU A 187 -34.46 -34.75 29.39
CA LEU A 187 -34.87 -36.13 29.32
C LEU A 187 -34.13 -36.99 30.38
N LEU A 188 -32.81 -36.85 30.49
CA LEU A 188 -32.00 -37.67 31.39
C LEU A 188 -32.34 -37.41 32.87
N LYS A 189 -32.71 -36.18 33.28
CA LYS A 189 -33.19 -35.86 34.64
C LYS A 189 -34.41 -36.67 35.03
N GLU A 190 -35.38 -36.82 34.12
CA GLU A 190 -36.56 -37.64 34.37
C GLU A 190 -36.23 -39.15 34.44
N LEU A 191 -35.29 -39.63 33.60
CA LEU A 191 -34.83 -41.01 33.62
C LEU A 191 -34.06 -41.37 34.90
N VAL A 192 -33.25 -40.43 35.41
CA VAL A 192 -32.53 -40.58 36.70
C VAL A 192 -33.54 -40.61 37.87
N LYS A 193 -34.54 -39.73 37.83
CA LYS A 193 -35.63 -39.72 38.86
C LYS A 193 -36.42 -41.06 38.89
N ASN A 194 -36.56 -41.70 37.74
CA ASN A 194 -37.18 -42.99 37.62
C ASN A 194 -36.22 -44.19 37.83
N ALA A 195 -34.99 -43.93 38.30
CA ALA A 195 -33.94 -44.92 38.57
C ALA A 195 -33.48 -45.75 37.32
N ILE A 196 -33.71 -45.25 36.10
CA ILE A 196 -33.26 -45.88 34.87
C ILE A 196 -31.78 -45.59 34.63
N TYR A 197 -31.32 -44.38 34.98
CA TYR A 197 -29.92 -43.95 34.93
C TYR A 197 -29.40 -43.49 36.29
N LYS A 198 -28.09 -43.38 36.42
CA LYS A 198 -27.42 -42.94 37.67
C LYS A 198 -27.21 -41.43 37.67
N GLN A 199 -27.06 -40.87 38.86
CA GLN A 199 -26.67 -39.46 39.03
C GLN A 199 -25.33 -39.14 38.40
N SER A 200 -24.40 -40.11 38.31
CA SER A 200 -23.11 -39.97 37.60
C SER A 200 -23.30 -39.71 36.09
N ASP A 201 -24.32 -40.32 35.49
CA ASP A 201 -24.63 -40.20 34.06
C ASP A 201 -25.13 -38.79 33.73
N LEU A 202 -25.96 -38.21 34.63
CA LEU A 202 -26.39 -36.84 34.53
C LEU A 202 -25.18 -35.87 34.63
N LYS A 203 -24.28 -36.14 35.58
CA LYS A 203 -23.06 -35.32 35.72
C LYS A 203 -22.15 -35.37 34.50
N LEU A 204 -22.05 -36.52 33.85
CA LEU A 204 -21.26 -36.66 32.60
C LEU A 204 -21.82 -35.78 31.48
N LEU A 205 -23.14 -35.75 31.32
CA LEU A 205 -23.76 -34.91 30.28
C LEU A 205 -23.69 -33.41 30.62
N GLU A 206 -23.78 -33.05 31.91
CA GLU A 206 -23.54 -31.68 32.38
C GLU A 206 -22.09 -31.21 32.05
N ILE A 207 -21.09 -32.07 32.24
CA ILE A 207 -19.69 -31.78 31.87
C ILE A 207 -19.57 -31.62 30.35
N THR A 208 -20.23 -32.47 29.57
CA THR A 208 -20.24 -32.37 28.10
C THR A 208 -20.81 -31.04 27.64
N ARG A 209 -21.90 -30.57 28.26
CA ARG A 209 -22.49 -29.25 28.02
C ARG A 209 -21.47 -28.10 28.31
N GLN A 210 -20.81 -28.18 29.47
CA GLN A 210 -19.80 -27.17 29.86
C GLN A 210 -18.62 -27.11 28.87
N ASN A 211 -18.19 -28.24 28.32
CA ASN A 211 -17.16 -28.29 27.28
C ASN A 211 -17.59 -27.52 26.02
N TYR A 212 -18.85 -27.66 25.58
CA TYR A 212 -19.37 -26.87 24.44
C TYR A 212 -19.55 -25.40 24.76
N GLU A 213 -19.93 -25.05 26.01
CA GLU A 213 -19.94 -23.63 26.46
C GLU A 213 -18.54 -23.01 26.41
N GLN A 214 -17.52 -23.72 26.89
CA GLN A 214 -16.12 -23.24 26.83
C GLN A 214 -15.66 -23.05 25.37
N ALA A 215 -16.01 -23.99 24.49
CA ALA A 215 -15.70 -23.85 23.06
C ALA A 215 -16.44 -22.69 22.41
N PHE A 216 -17.72 -22.48 22.73
CA PHE A 216 -18.51 -21.33 22.28
C PHE A 216 -17.86 -20.00 22.67
N GLU A 217 -17.49 -19.85 23.95
CA GLU A 217 -16.84 -18.62 24.44
C GLU A 217 -15.48 -18.40 23.78
N SER A 218 -14.71 -19.47 23.55
CA SER A 218 -13.42 -19.38 22.85
C SER A 218 -13.59 -18.90 21.41
N PHE A 219 -14.52 -19.46 20.64
CA PHE A 219 -14.77 -19.04 19.26
C PHE A 219 -15.42 -17.65 19.16
N ASN A 220 -16.23 -17.28 20.15
CA ASN A 220 -16.79 -15.94 20.22
C ASN A 220 -15.71 -14.88 20.50
N ALA A 221 -14.74 -15.20 21.35
CA ALA A 221 -13.56 -14.34 21.55
C ALA A 221 -12.73 -14.27 20.25
N GLU A 222 -12.45 -15.39 19.56
CA GLU A 222 -11.75 -15.41 18.27
C GLU A 222 -12.50 -14.57 17.21
N TYR A 223 -13.84 -14.61 17.21
CA TYR A 223 -14.64 -13.76 16.32
C TYR A 223 -14.39 -12.27 16.58
N ARG A 224 -14.44 -11.84 17.83
CA ARG A 224 -14.15 -10.44 18.20
C ARG A 224 -12.75 -10.02 17.79
N ASP A 225 -11.75 -10.87 18.05
CA ASP A 225 -10.36 -10.61 17.65
C ASP A 225 -10.24 -10.47 16.13
N ASN A 226 -10.91 -11.33 15.37
CA ASN A 226 -10.93 -11.25 13.90
C ASN A 226 -11.62 -9.99 13.40
N VAL A 227 -12.71 -9.52 14.04
CA VAL A 227 -13.38 -8.24 13.72
C VAL A 227 -12.47 -7.06 14.03
N TYR A 228 -11.75 -7.07 15.16
CA TYR A 228 -10.74 -6.03 15.45
C TYR A 228 -9.66 -5.97 14.40
N ASN A 229 -9.16 -7.12 13.95
CA ASN A 229 -8.16 -7.18 12.88
C ASN A 229 -8.72 -6.68 11.54
N LEU A 230 -9.99 -6.97 11.24
CA LEU A 230 -10.69 -6.45 10.07
C LEU A 230 -10.84 -4.92 10.13
N ASN A 231 -11.27 -4.40 11.28
CA ASN A 231 -11.38 -2.96 11.53
C ASN A 231 -10.01 -2.27 11.40
N LEU A 232 -8.96 -2.87 11.99
CA LEU A 232 -7.59 -2.35 11.87
C LEU A 232 -7.13 -2.29 10.39
N LEU A 233 -7.38 -3.34 9.63
CA LEU A 233 -7.02 -3.40 8.20
C LEU A 233 -7.77 -2.35 7.38
N CYS A 234 -9.03 -2.07 7.74
CA CYS A 234 -9.88 -1.10 7.04
C CYS A 234 -9.76 0.33 7.59
N GLY A 235 -8.97 0.56 8.65
CA GLY A 235 -8.83 1.87 9.29
C GLY A 235 -10.13 2.35 9.95
N ILE A 236 -10.94 1.41 10.48
CA ILE A 236 -12.22 1.67 11.15
C ILE A 236 -11.98 1.72 12.68
N ASN A 237 -12.47 2.75 13.34
CA ASN A 237 -12.40 2.87 14.78
C ASN A 237 -13.77 2.54 15.42
N GLU A 238 -14.18 1.29 15.31
CA GLU A 238 -15.43 0.77 15.86
C GLU A 238 -15.17 -0.43 16.77
N GLY A 239 -16.14 -0.76 17.63
CA GLY A 239 -16.08 -1.95 18.49
C GLY A 239 -16.25 -3.24 17.69
N ALA A 240 -15.96 -4.39 18.33
CA ALA A 240 -16.09 -5.71 17.71
C ALA A 240 -17.51 -6.32 17.87
N ASP A 241 -18.44 -5.63 18.50
CA ASP A 241 -19.82 -6.09 18.70
C ASP A 241 -20.68 -5.79 17.44
N VAL A 242 -20.21 -6.25 16.30
CA VAL A 242 -20.83 -6.05 14.98
C VAL A 242 -21.23 -7.43 14.44
N GLU A 243 -22.39 -7.51 13.79
CA GLU A 243 -22.78 -8.70 13.05
C GLU A 243 -22.37 -8.55 11.58
N ILE A 244 -21.58 -9.52 11.08
CA ILE A 244 -21.16 -9.54 9.66
C ILE A 244 -22.09 -10.45 8.85
N ASP A 245 -22.36 -10.05 7.61
CA ASP A 245 -23.19 -10.82 6.69
C ASP A 245 -22.41 -12.00 6.08
N PRO A 246 -23.07 -13.15 5.88
CA PRO A 246 -22.46 -14.27 5.17
C PRO A 246 -22.14 -13.89 3.72
N VAL A 247 -21.01 -14.37 3.22
CA VAL A 247 -20.59 -14.18 1.82
C VAL A 247 -20.09 -15.51 1.26
N GLU A 248 -20.33 -15.70 -0.03
CA GLU A 248 -19.75 -16.80 -0.81
C GLU A 248 -19.07 -16.22 -2.05
N PHE A 249 -17.82 -16.63 -2.26
CA PHE A 249 -17.07 -16.24 -3.44
C PHE A 249 -17.24 -17.26 -4.55
N SER A 250 -17.37 -16.76 -5.77
CA SER A 250 -17.38 -17.56 -6.98
C SER A 250 -16.02 -17.52 -7.68
N LEU A 251 -15.65 -18.62 -8.31
CA LEU A 251 -14.40 -18.73 -9.06
C LEU A 251 -14.49 -17.91 -10.36
N ASN A 252 -13.62 -16.92 -10.50
CA ASN A 252 -13.52 -16.12 -11.72
C ASN A 252 -12.67 -16.87 -12.76
N ARG A 253 -13.32 -17.57 -13.70
CA ARG A 253 -12.66 -18.33 -14.78
C ARG A 253 -12.43 -17.52 -16.05
N LYS A 254 -12.70 -16.20 -16.04
CA LYS A 254 -12.44 -15.37 -17.22
C LYS A 254 -10.94 -15.31 -17.48
N LYS A 255 -10.55 -15.58 -18.72
CA LYS A 255 -9.15 -15.44 -19.11
C LYS A 255 -8.78 -13.95 -19.14
N VAL A 256 -7.84 -13.57 -18.32
CA VAL A 256 -7.30 -12.21 -18.29
C VAL A 256 -6.34 -12.07 -19.48
N THR A 257 -6.63 -11.15 -20.37
CA THR A 257 -5.79 -10.87 -21.56
C THR A 257 -4.70 -9.86 -21.23
N ASN A 258 -4.98 -8.89 -20.37
CA ASN A 258 -4.04 -7.87 -19.92
C ASN A 258 -4.01 -7.88 -18.39
N SER A 259 -2.99 -8.51 -17.82
CA SER A 259 -2.80 -8.53 -16.37
C SER A 259 -2.12 -7.23 -15.92
N GLN A 260 -2.67 -6.57 -14.90
CA GLN A 260 -2.06 -5.39 -14.30
C GLN A 260 -0.68 -5.68 -13.68
N PHE A 261 -0.45 -6.91 -13.22
CA PHE A 261 0.89 -7.36 -12.80
C PHE A 261 1.92 -7.29 -13.94
N LEU A 262 1.49 -7.56 -15.19
CA LEU A 262 2.38 -7.51 -16.35
C LEU A 262 2.50 -6.11 -16.93
N THR A 263 1.51 -5.26 -16.71
CA THR A 263 1.52 -3.84 -17.10
C THR A 263 2.63 -3.07 -16.38
N SER A 264 2.92 -3.40 -15.12
CA SER A 264 4.03 -2.77 -14.39
C SER A 264 5.37 -2.95 -15.11
N PHE A 265 5.71 -4.16 -15.56
CA PHE A 265 6.96 -4.43 -16.29
C PHE A 265 7.05 -3.68 -17.63
N TYR A 266 5.92 -3.49 -18.31
CA TYR A 266 5.88 -2.68 -19.52
C TYR A 266 6.16 -1.20 -19.20
N LEU A 267 5.52 -0.65 -18.19
CA LEU A 267 5.70 0.74 -17.75
C LEU A 267 7.11 0.99 -17.23
N ASP A 268 7.68 0.05 -16.46
CA ASP A 268 9.07 0.12 -15.99
C ASP A 268 10.06 0.15 -17.17
N SER A 269 9.78 -0.64 -18.22
CA SER A 269 10.60 -0.60 -19.44
C SER A 269 10.52 0.76 -20.15
N LEU A 270 9.31 1.36 -20.22
CA LEU A 270 9.12 2.70 -20.76
C LEU A 270 9.83 3.76 -19.91
N ALA A 271 9.83 3.62 -18.58
CA ALA A 271 10.53 4.54 -17.69
C ALA A 271 12.05 4.55 -17.94
N ILE A 272 12.68 3.37 -18.12
CA ILE A 272 14.10 3.27 -18.47
C ILE A 272 14.40 3.97 -19.80
N ILE A 273 13.54 3.77 -20.81
CA ILE A 273 13.69 4.42 -22.12
C ILE A 273 13.54 5.94 -21.99
N ALA A 274 12.57 6.42 -21.20
CA ALA A 274 12.38 7.84 -20.95
C ALA A 274 13.58 8.48 -20.23
N ASP A 275 14.15 7.80 -19.22
CA ASP A 275 15.33 8.24 -18.52
C ASP A 275 16.56 8.33 -19.44
N GLN A 276 16.71 7.37 -20.36
CA GLN A 276 17.74 7.39 -21.38
C GLN A 276 17.54 8.57 -22.35
N ASN A 277 16.31 8.88 -22.74
CA ASN A 277 15.99 10.02 -23.58
C ASN A 277 16.35 11.33 -22.90
N ILE A 278 16.06 11.48 -21.59
CA ILE A 278 16.48 12.63 -20.80
C ILE A 278 18.00 12.73 -20.73
N SER A 279 18.71 11.64 -20.46
CA SER A 279 20.18 11.62 -20.45
C SER A 279 20.77 12.04 -21.81
N ASN A 280 20.09 11.71 -22.91
CA ASN A 280 20.49 12.12 -24.25
C ASN A 280 20.34 13.64 -24.52
N LEU A 281 19.50 14.36 -23.74
CA LEU A 281 19.38 15.81 -23.88
C LEU A 281 20.70 16.56 -23.60
N LYS A 282 21.58 15.99 -22.76
CA LYS A 282 22.93 16.52 -22.49
C LYS A 282 23.79 16.65 -23.75
N TYR A 283 23.52 15.82 -24.76
CA TYR A 283 24.30 15.79 -26.02
C TYR A 283 23.65 16.58 -27.16
N GLN A 284 22.57 17.30 -26.87
CA GLN A 284 21.95 18.20 -27.84
C GLN A 284 22.62 19.59 -27.76
N PRO A 285 22.67 20.32 -28.88
CA PRO A 285 23.11 21.71 -28.87
C PRO A 285 22.28 22.54 -27.89
N GLN A 286 22.94 23.36 -27.07
CA GLN A 286 22.29 24.24 -26.11
C GLN A 286 22.67 25.68 -26.44
N VAL A 287 21.69 26.55 -26.46
CA VAL A 287 21.88 28.00 -26.69
C VAL A 287 21.28 28.74 -25.50
N ASN A 288 22.12 29.48 -24.78
CA ASN A 288 21.71 30.34 -23.68
C ASN A 288 21.89 31.78 -24.05
N LEU A 289 20.86 32.60 -23.87
CA LEU A 289 20.94 34.03 -23.94
C LEU A 289 21.17 34.59 -22.53
N PHE A 290 22.04 35.56 -22.41
CA PHE A 290 22.26 36.23 -21.13
C PHE A 290 22.30 37.74 -21.29
N ALA A 291 21.90 38.43 -20.22
CA ALA A 291 22.06 39.86 -20.07
C ALA A 291 22.46 40.16 -18.62
N ASN A 292 23.53 40.93 -18.45
CA ASN A 292 24.06 41.30 -17.15
C ASN A 292 24.08 42.82 -17.00
N ALA A 293 23.74 43.29 -15.80
CA ALA A 293 23.79 44.70 -15.45
C ALA A 293 24.38 44.86 -14.05
N GLY A 294 25.37 45.70 -13.87
CA GLY A 294 25.98 45.85 -12.56
C GLY A 294 27.25 46.66 -12.51
N MET A 295 27.95 46.50 -11.42
CA MET A 295 29.20 47.21 -11.13
C MET A 295 30.30 46.19 -10.88
N ASN A 296 31.48 46.51 -11.43
CA ASN A 296 32.72 45.79 -11.14
C ASN A 296 33.83 46.82 -10.89
N ALA A 297 34.47 46.75 -9.75
CA ALA A 297 35.52 47.69 -9.36
C ALA A 297 36.69 46.93 -8.76
N VAL A 298 37.88 47.45 -9.03
CA VAL A 298 39.17 47.02 -8.48
C VAL A 298 39.67 48.10 -7.53
N HIS A 299 40.33 47.73 -6.45
CA HIS A 299 40.87 48.56 -5.34
C HIS A 299 39.81 49.08 -4.37
N VAL A 300 38.89 49.93 -4.83
CA VAL A 300 37.86 50.57 -4.00
C VAL A 300 36.52 50.46 -4.71
N PRO A 301 35.44 50.15 -4.00
CA PRO A 301 34.10 50.11 -4.59
C PRO A 301 33.77 51.44 -5.26
N ALA A 302 33.51 51.42 -6.58
CA ALA A 302 33.15 52.61 -7.34
C ALA A 302 31.71 52.49 -7.82
N PHE A 303 30.76 53.02 -7.03
CA PHE A 303 29.32 52.93 -7.31
C PHE A 303 28.84 53.77 -8.51
N ASN A 304 29.71 54.60 -9.08
CA ASN A 304 29.42 55.39 -10.27
C ASN A 304 29.76 54.68 -11.60
N ARG A 305 30.26 53.44 -11.55
CA ARG A 305 30.62 52.67 -12.75
C ARG A 305 29.59 51.55 -12.94
N PHE A 306 28.54 51.84 -13.68
CA PHE A 306 27.54 50.87 -14.07
C PHE A 306 27.80 50.38 -15.50
N GLY A 307 27.74 49.05 -15.71
CA GLY A 307 27.95 48.42 -17.01
C GLY A 307 26.81 47.50 -17.39
N LEU A 308 26.63 47.31 -18.67
CA LEU A 308 25.70 46.38 -19.28
C LEU A 308 26.47 45.46 -20.21
N SER A 309 26.10 44.16 -20.20
CA SER A 309 26.58 43.19 -21.19
C SER A 309 25.44 42.25 -21.58
N THR A 310 25.40 41.83 -22.84
CA THR A 310 24.47 40.86 -23.36
C THR A 310 25.16 39.94 -24.36
N GLY A 311 24.74 38.72 -24.46
CA GLY A 311 25.35 37.78 -25.36
C GLY A 311 24.57 36.46 -25.45
N ALA A 312 25.13 35.59 -26.25
CA ALA A 312 24.63 34.22 -26.41
C ALA A 312 25.80 33.22 -26.23
N THR A 313 25.56 32.15 -25.53
CA THR A 313 26.52 31.02 -25.45
C THR A 313 25.96 29.84 -26.18
N PHE A 314 26.79 29.17 -26.97
CA PHE A 314 26.48 27.90 -27.61
C PHE A 314 27.37 26.82 -26.99
N SER A 315 26.75 25.71 -26.55
CA SER A 315 27.49 24.58 -26.04
C SER A 315 27.01 23.26 -26.67
N LEU A 316 27.95 22.39 -26.97
CA LEU A 316 27.73 21.08 -27.51
C LEU A 316 28.77 20.09 -26.95
N THR A 317 28.32 19.03 -26.33
CA THR A 317 29.20 17.98 -25.81
C THR A 317 29.65 17.09 -26.97
N LEU A 318 30.91 17.20 -27.40
CA LEU A 318 31.48 16.38 -28.49
C LEU A 318 32.06 15.05 -28.00
N PHE A 319 32.64 15.05 -26.79
CA PHE A 319 33.24 13.87 -26.19
C PHE A 319 33.03 13.90 -24.68
N ASP A 320 32.61 12.82 -24.11
CA ASP A 320 32.26 12.67 -22.70
C ASP A 320 32.98 11.50 -21.99
N GLY A 321 34.09 11.03 -22.55
CA GLY A 321 34.81 9.87 -22.01
C GLY A 321 34.00 8.55 -22.08
N HIS A 322 33.14 8.38 -23.08
CA HIS A 322 32.27 7.22 -23.31
C HIS A 322 31.13 7.04 -22.27
N GLN A 323 30.80 8.06 -21.47
CA GLN A 323 29.70 7.99 -20.50
C GLN A 323 28.36 7.62 -21.18
N ARG A 324 28.05 8.21 -22.34
CA ARG A 324 26.84 7.92 -23.10
C ARG A 324 26.71 6.43 -23.45
N LYS A 325 27.81 5.78 -23.84
CA LYS A 325 27.84 4.36 -24.17
C LYS A 325 27.57 3.52 -22.92
N THR A 326 28.22 3.86 -21.81
CA THR A 326 28.04 3.18 -20.52
C THR A 326 26.59 3.31 -20.01
N GLU A 327 25.96 4.48 -20.12
CA GLU A 327 24.56 4.68 -19.74
C GLU A 327 23.62 3.86 -20.63
N PHE A 328 23.89 3.74 -21.92
CA PHE A 328 23.13 2.87 -22.83
C PHE A 328 23.26 1.40 -22.44
N GLU A 329 24.47 0.91 -22.15
CA GLU A 329 24.73 -0.46 -21.72
C GLU A 329 24.01 -0.78 -20.40
N LYS A 330 24.02 0.14 -19.43
CA LYS A 330 23.24 0.01 -18.18
C LYS A 330 21.74 -0.10 -18.44
N ALA A 331 21.19 0.75 -19.33
CA ALA A 331 19.78 0.70 -19.70
C ALA A 331 19.42 -0.67 -20.33
N GLN A 332 20.28 -1.24 -21.19
CA GLN A 332 20.07 -2.56 -21.79
C GLN A 332 20.03 -3.67 -20.72
N ILE A 333 20.97 -3.65 -19.76
CA ILE A 333 20.99 -4.61 -18.66
C ILE A 333 19.73 -4.50 -17.80
N ASN A 334 19.26 -3.28 -17.51
CA ASN A 334 18.04 -3.06 -16.75
C ASN A 334 16.80 -3.57 -17.50
N LEU A 335 16.71 -3.37 -18.81
CA LEU A 335 15.63 -3.91 -19.64
C LEU A 335 15.65 -5.45 -19.65
N GLU A 336 16.82 -6.06 -19.72
CA GLU A 336 16.99 -7.52 -19.62
C GLU A 336 16.50 -8.03 -18.25
N ASN A 337 16.87 -7.37 -17.16
CA ASN A 337 16.39 -7.70 -15.80
C ASN A 337 14.86 -7.65 -15.71
N ILE A 338 14.22 -6.62 -16.28
CA ILE A 338 12.76 -6.52 -16.33
C ILE A 338 12.15 -7.70 -17.08
N GLN A 339 12.77 -8.10 -18.21
CA GLN A 339 12.30 -9.23 -19.00
C GLN A 339 12.36 -10.56 -18.21
N PHE A 340 13.44 -10.79 -17.46
CA PHE A 340 13.58 -11.95 -16.58
C PHE A 340 12.53 -11.94 -15.45
N ASN A 341 12.37 -10.82 -14.78
CA ASN A 341 11.37 -10.66 -13.71
C ASN A 341 9.94 -10.88 -14.22
N LYS A 342 9.62 -10.35 -15.42
CA LYS A 342 8.34 -10.59 -16.08
C LYS A 342 8.09 -12.07 -16.33
N GLN A 343 9.09 -12.79 -16.91
CA GLN A 343 8.96 -14.21 -17.18
C GLN A 343 8.80 -15.04 -15.91
N GLN A 344 9.54 -14.70 -14.86
CA GLN A 344 9.42 -15.34 -13.56
C GLN A 344 8.02 -15.13 -12.97
N THR A 345 7.48 -13.90 -13.03
CA THR A 345 6.14 -13.57 -12.54
C THR A 345 5.05 -14.34 -13.29
N ILE A 346 5.16 -14.48 -14.62
CA ILE A 346 4.24 -15.29 -15.44
C ILE A 346 4.24 -16.74 -14.92
N THR A 347 5.43 -17.33 -14.78
CA THR A 347 5.58 -18.72 -14.34
C THR A 347 5.02 -18.92 -12.92
N GLN A 348 5.33 -18.02 -11.99
CA GLN A 348 4.81 -18.09 -10.62
C GLN A 348 3.27 -17.98 -10.59
N ASN A 349 2.71 -17.08 -11.38
CA ASN A 349 1.28 -16.88 -11.46
C ASN A 349 0.54 -18.13 -12.00
N GLU A 350 1.10 -18.77 -13.02
CA GLU A 350 0.57 -20.03 -13.56
C GLU A 350 0.64 -21.17 -12.54
N ILE A 351 1.77 -21.30 -11.83
CA ILE A 351 1.93 -22.30 -10.77
C ILE A 351 0.91 -22.08 -9.67
N GLN A 352 0.75 -20.84 -9.19
CA GLN A 352 -0.20 -20.52 -8.13
C GLN A 352 -1.66 -20.81 -8.55
N LYS A 353 -2.05 -20.45 -9.78
CA LYS A 353 -3.39 -20.77 -10.30
C LYS A 353 -3.64 -22.27 -10.38
N ASN A 354 -2.71 -23.03 -10.89
CA ASN A 354 -2.83 -24.49 -10.99
C ASN A 354 -2.90 -25.13 -9.59
N PHE A 355 -2.02 -24.74 -8.68
CA PHE A 355 -2.02 -25.20 -7.29
C PHE A 355 -3.37 -24.94 -6.59
N THR A 356 -3.92 -23.72 -6.74
CA THR A 356 -5.20 -23.37 -6.13
C THR A 356 -6.37 -24.17 -6.72
N LEU A 357 -6.36 -24.46 -8.03
CA LEU A 357 -7.38 -25.31 -8.67
C LEU A 357 -7.30 -26.77 -8.18
N GLU A 358 -6.11 -27.36 -8.07
CA GLU A 358 -5.94 -28.70 -7.51
C GLU A 358 -6.40 -28.78 -6.07
N LYS A 359 -6.05 -27.77 -5.25
CA LYS A 359 -6.49 -27.68 -3.85
C LYS A 359 -8.00 -27.56 -3.76
N LEU A 360 -8.64 -26.77 -4.63
CA LEU A 360 -10.10 -26.65 -4.72
C LEU A 360 -10.77 -27.98 -4.98
N ASN A 361 -10.30 -28.73 -5.99
CA ASN A 361 -10.83 -30.06 -6.32
C ASN A 361 -10.69 -31.06 -5.14
N SER A 362 -9.57 -30.97 -4.42
CA SER A 362 -9.37 -31.81 -3.22
C SER A 362 -10.35 -31.44 -2.11
N LEU A 363 -10.58 -30.15 -1.85
CA LEU A 363 -11.51 -29.67 -0.84
C LEU A 363 -12.96 -30.07 -1.15
N GLU A 364 -13.39 -29.97 -2.42
CA GLU A 364 -14.72 -30.37 -2.84
C GLU A 364 -14.97 -31.86 -2.57
N LYS A 365 -13.98 -32.72 -2.83
CA LYS A 365 -14.08 -34.15 -2.50
C LYS A 365 -14.17 -34.39 -0.99
N ARG A 366 -13.37 -33.69 -0.19
CA ARG A 366 -13.36 -33.80 1.27
C ARG A 366 -14.67 -33.31 1.87
N ILE A 367 -15.26 -32.22 1.36
CA ILE A 367 -16.59 -31.74 1.77
C ILE A 367 -17.65 -32.78 1.48
N SER A 368 -17.68 -33.35 0.27
CA SER A 368 -18.65 -34.39 -0.11
C SER A 368 -18.55 -35.65 0.78
N LEU A 369 -17.32 -36.06 1.14
CA LEU A 369 -17.12 -37.18 2.06
C LEU A 369 -17.60 -36.85 3.48
N ALA A 370 -17.32 -35.63 3.97
CA ALA A 370 -17.77 -35.16 5.28
C ALA A 370 -19.32 -35.08 5.34
N ASP A 371 -19.96 -34.58 4.28
CA ASP A 371 -21.41 -34.52 4.18
C ASP A 371 -22.06 -35.94 4.26
N GLY A 372 -21.50 -36.91 3.51
CA GLY A 372 -21.95 -38.29 3.58
C GLY A 372 -21.75 -38.94 4.96
N GLN A 373 -20.67 -38.62 5.68
CA GLN A 373 -20.44 -39.08 7.05
C GLN A 373 -21.42 -38.42 8.03
N LEU A 374 -21.69 -37.10 7.89
CA LEU A 374 -22.67 -36.42 8.74
C LEU A 374 -24.09 -36.97 8.58
N GLU A 375 -24.47 -37.37 7.37
CA GLU A 375 -25.75 -38.04 7.14
C GLU A 375 -25.84 -39.40 7.90
N GLN A 376 -24.78 -40.20 7.88
CA GLN A 376 -24.71 -41.45 8.65
C GLN A 376 -24.74 -41.19 10.16
N TYR A 377 -24.03 -40.16 10.63
CA TYR A 377 -24.07 -39.76 12.03
C TYR A 377 -25.45 -39.27 12.47
N ALA A 378 -26.18 -38.55 11.62
CA ALA A 378 -27.58 -38.16 11.93
C ALA A 378 -28.47 -39.35 12.14
N GLN A 379 -28.38 -40.39 11.28
CA GLN A 379 -29.15 -41.65 11.45
C GLN A 379 -28.74 -42.38 12.74
N LEU A 380 -27.44 -42.44 13.05
CA LEU A 380 -26.97 -43.10 14.27
C LEU A 380 -27.42 -42.31 15.53
N LEU A 381 -27.47 -41.01 15.48
CA LEU A 381 -27.93 -40.14 16.57
C LEU A 381 -29.41 -40.42 16.89
N ASP A 382 -30.28 -40.56 15.88
CA ASP A 382 -31.66 -40.88 16.07
C ASP A 382 -31.86 -42.28 16.71
N MET A 383 -31.05 -43.27 16.29
CA MET A 383 -31.04 -44.58 16.91
C MET A 383 -30.62 -44.51 18.39
N TYR A 384 -29.56 -43.76 18.69
CA TYR A 384 -29.05 -43.61 20.06
C TYR A 384 -30.00 -42.82 20.96
N LYS A 385 -30.70 -41.79 20.47
CA LYS A 385 -31.77 -41.09 21.19
C LYS A 385 -32.89 -42.03 21.59
N ASN A 386 -33.35 -42.90 20.68
CA ASN A 386 -34.38 -43.89 20.95
C ASN A 386 -33.93 -44.96 21.97
N GLN A 387 -32.65 -45.34 21.97
CA GLN A 387 -32.10 -46.30 22.95
C GLN A 387 -31.88 -45.65 24.31
N LEU A 388 -31.42 -44.35 24.35
CA LEU A 388 -31.26 -43.60 25.57
C LEU A 388 -32.57 -43.42 26.32
N SER A 389 -33.67 -43.12 25.63
CA SER A 389 -34.99 -42.96 26.23
C SER A 389 -35.53 -44.26 26.87
N LYS A 390 -35.06 -45.43 26.40
CA LYS A 390 -35.42 -46.78 26.89
C LYS A 390 -34.43 -47.32 27.93
N GLY A 391 -33.38 -46.61 28.24
CA GLY A 391 -32.29 -47.09 29.14
C GLY A 391 -31.39 -48.17 28.54
N ASN A 392 -31.36 -48.32 27.22
CA ASN A 392 -30.66 -49.42 26.52
C ASN A 392 -29.24 -49.02 26.02
N ILE A 393 -28.77 -47.79 26.27
CA ILE A 393 -27.43 -47.33 25.92
C ILE A 393 -26.83 -46.57 27.08
N SER A 394 -25.49 -46.58 27.20
CA SER A 394 -24.81 -45.76 28.20
C SER A 394 -24.78 -44.26 27.79
N VAL A 395 -24.88 -43.36 28.77
CA VAL A 395 -24.73 -41.91 28.53
C VAL A 395 -23.30 -41.58 28.02
N MET A 396 -22.33 -42.41 28.37
CA MET A 396 -20.96 -42.26 27.88
C MET A 396 -20.89 -42.52 26.36
N ASP A 397 -21.51 -43.58 25.84
CA ASP A 397 -21.53 -43.86 24.40
C ASP A 397 -22.29 -42.79 23.62
N TYR A 398 -23.39 -42.28 24.20
CA TYR A 398 -24.13 -41.15 23.63
C TYR A 398 -23.27 -39.87 23.59
N SER A 399 -22.54 -39.57 24.66
CA SER A 399 -21.65 -38.39 24.72
C SER A 399 -20.48 -38.51 23.73
N TYR A 400 -19.91 -39.71 23.52
CA TYR A 400 -18.91 -39.96 22.49
C TYR A 400 -19.46 -39.70 21.09
N LEU A 401 -20.68 -40.16 20.79
CA LEU A 401 -21.30 -39.91 19.51
C LEU A 401 -21.52 -38.40 19.27
N LEU A 402 -21.97 -37.64 20.28
CA LEU A 402 -22.14 -36.20 20.18
C LEU A 402 -20.80 -35.51 19.92
N LYS A 403 -19.70 -35.95 20.56
CA LYS A 403 -18.37 -35.46 20.33
C LYS A 403 -17.93 -35.72 18.89
N ASP A 404 -18.08 -36.94 18.38
CA ASP A 404 -17.69 -37.32 17.02
C ASP A 404 -18.46 -36.48 15.97
N ILE A 405 -19.76 -36.26 16.19
CA ILE A 405 -20.61 -35.40 15.35
C ILE A 405 -20.08 -33.95 15.36
N SER A 406 -19.76 -33.44 16.56
CA SER A 406 -19.21 -32.09 16.74
C SER A 406 -17.88 -31.90 15.96
N GLU A 407 -16.96 -32.83 16.13
CA GLU A 407 -15.66 -32.82 15.45
C GLU A 407 -15.85 -32.89 13.92
N LYS A 408 -16.78 -33.72 13.44
CA LYS A 408 -17.06 -33.84 12.00
C LYS A 408 -17.73 -32.57 11.41
N LYS A 409 -18.70 -31.98 12.13
CA LYS A 409 -19.29 -30.68 11.73
C LYS A 409 -18.22 -29.58 11.65
N GLN A 410 -17.32 -29.56 12.63
CA GLN A 410 -16.20 -28.61 12.67
C GLN A 410 -15.23 -28.84 11.50
N GLU A 411 -14.84 -30.06 11.21
CA GLU A 411 -14.00 -30.43 10.08
C GLU A 411 -14.60 -30.00 8.74
N ARG A 412 -15.89 -30.34 8.53
CA ARG A 412 -16.61 -29.92 7.32
C ARG A 412 -16.64 -28.39 7.15
N LEU A 413 -16.91 -27.66 8.24
CA LEU A 413 -16.90 -26.21 8.24
C LEU A 413 -15.52 -25.66 7.87
N LEU A 414 -14.44 -26.21 8.42
CA LEU A 414 -13.07 -25.78 8.08
C LEU A 414 -12.77 -26.00 6.59
N PHE A 415 -13.19 -27.11 5.99
CA PHE A 415 -13.02 -27.36 4.56
C PHE A 415 -13.80 -26.34 3.71
N GLU A 416 -15.00 -25.97 4.13
CA GLU A 416 -15.80 -24.97 3.42
C GLU A 416 -15.17 -23.56 3.50
N MET A 417 -14.70 -23.18 4.66
CA MET A 417 -13.99 -21.89 4.81
C MET A 417 -12.66 -21.88 4.05
N GLU A 418 -11.91 -22.98 4.08
CA GLU A 418 -10.69 -23.12 3.29
C GLU A 418 -10.99 -23.06 1.77
N LYS A 419 -12.11 -23.67 1.31
CA LYS A 419 -12.57 -23.56 -0.08
C LYS A 419 -12.79 -22.09 -0.47
N GLN A 420 -13.45 -21.30 0.36
CA GLN A 420 -13.66 -19.88 0.11
C GLN A 420 -12.35 -19.09 0.07
N MET A 421 -11.40 -19.39 0.96
CA MET A 421 -10.07 -18.76 0.95
C MET A 421 -9.28 -19.12 -0.31
N VAL A 422 -9.36 -20.36 -0.78
CA VAL A 422 -8.72 -20.82 -2.02
C VAL A 422 -9.34 -20.13 -3.24
N ILE A 423 -10.66 -19.95 -3.28
CA ILE A 423 -11.33 -19.19 -4.35
C ILE A 423 -10.87 -17.73 -4.36
N ASN A 424 -10.79 -17.09 -3.19
CA ASN A 424 -10.27 -15.73 -3.08
C ASN A 424 -8.83 -15.64 -3.60
N ALA A 425 -7.96 -16.57 -3.22
CA ALA A 425 -6.57 -16.64 -3.70
C ALA A 425 -6.47 -16.87 -5.22
N TYR A 426 -7.30 -17.75 -5.79
CA TYR A 426 -7.35 -17.93 -7.24
C TYR A 426 -7.77 -16.65 -7.96
N ASN A 427 -8.81 -15.98 -7.48
CA ASN A 427 -9.32 -14.74 -8.06
C ASN A 427 -8.27 -13.62 -7.99
N TYR A 428 -7.45 -13.59 -6.94
CA TYR A 428 -6.32 -12.68 -6.83
C TYR A 428 -5.28 -12.92 -7.92
N TRP A 429 -4.88 -14.16 -8.18
CA TRP A 429 -3.90 -14.49 -9.21
C TRP A 429 -4.44 -14.40 -10.63
N ASN A 430 -5.76 -14.39 -10.80
CA ASN A 430 -6.44 -14.29 -12.08
C ASN A 430 -6.95 -12.86 -12.35
N TYR A 431 -6.04 -11.88 -12.14
CA TYR A 431 -6.28 -10.44 -12.27
C TYR A 431 -5.50 -9.81 -13.43
#